data_ac3d8f6223b9f21cb04017079e35aad7
#
_entry.id   ac3d8f6223b9f21cb04017079e35aad7
#
_cell.length_a   1.000
_cell.length_b   1.000
_cell.length_c   1.000
_cell.angle_alpha   90.00
_cell.angle_beta   90.00
_cell.angle_gamma   90.00
#
_symmetry.space_group_name_H-M   'P 1'
#
loop_
_entity.id
_entity.type
_entity.pdbx_description
1 polymer ?
#
loop_
_entity_poly.entity_id
_entity_poly.type
_entity_poly.pdbx_seq_one_letter_code
_entity_poly.pdbx_strand_id
1 'polypeptide(L)'
;WSFRFHPTESSLKAAPRNRNSLPIPALRGGYQLGNAACALAVVECLFERLPADIGAIKRGLLGAENPGLFQVLPGRPITVWDVSHNPHAARALRRSLINLMFAEKRTAVFSILADKDIDGVLDIVKDQFDEWHIAPLDVPRGMTAEALVRKLSEHGIENVKVFE
;
A
#
# COMPACT_ATOMS: atom_id res chain seq x y z
N TRP A 1 -13.46 -0.46 -16.29
CA TRP A 1 -13.71 -1.83 -15.85
C TRP A 1 -15.16 -2.03 -15.44
N SER A 2 -15.57 -3.28 -15.29
CA SER A 2 -16.93 -3.64 -14.88
C SER A 2 -16.87 -4.55 -13.66
N PHE A 3 -17.82 -4.36 -12.75
CA PHE A 3 -18.00 -5.17 -11.56
C PHE A 3 -19.34 -5.93 -11.66
N ARG A 4 -19.30 -7.23 -11.40
CA ARG A 4 -20.48 -8.09 -11.35
C ARG A 4 -20.63 -8.67 -9.95
N PHE A 5 -21.74 -8.38 -9.32
CA PHE A 5 -22.09 -8.90 -8.00
C PHE A 5 -23.04 -10.09 -8.13
N HIS A 6 -22.62 -11.24 -7.63
CA HIS A 6 -23.43 -12.46 -7.55
C HIS A 6 -23.43 -12.93 -6.10
N PRO A 7 -24.48 -12.63 -5.32
CA PRO A 7 -24.56 -13.12 -3.96
C PRO A 7 -24.68 -14.65 -3.95
N THR A 8 -24.00 -15.31 -3.02
CA THR A 8 -24.18 -16.74 -2.77
C THR A 8 -25.42 -16.96 -1.90
N GLU A 9 -26.13 -18.07 -2.11
CA GLU A 9 -27.45 -18.35 -1.50
C GLU A 9 -27.48 -18.32 0.04
N SER A 10 -26.35 -18.36 0.71
CA SER A 10 -26.30 -18.57 2.17
C SER A 10 -26.31 -17.33 3.03
N SER A 11 -26.21 -16.11 2.51
CA SER A 11 -25.94 -14.97 3.39
C SER A 11 -26.63 -13.64 3.13
N LEU A 12 -27.17 -13.39 1.94
CA LEU A 12 -27.67 -12.04 1.62
C LEU A 12 -28.90 -12.07 0.71
N LYS A 13 -29.99 -11.43 1.15
CA LYS A 13 -31.16 -11.11 0.31
C LYS A 13 -30.85 -10.05 -0.76
N ALA A 14 -29.59 -9.98 -1.24
CA ALA A 14 -29.17 -9.01 -2.22
C ALA A 14 -29.38 -9.54 -3.64
N ALA A 15 -29.97 -8.74 -4.51
CA ALA A 15 -30.14 -9.08 -5.92
C ALA A 15 -28.81 -8.96 -6.69
N PRO A 16 -28.56 -9.80 -7.71
CA PRO A 16 -27.42 -9.64 -8.59
C PRO A 16 -27.41 -8.26 -9.24
N ARG A 17 -26.25 -7.60 -9.29
CA ARG A 17 -26.09 -6.28 -9.90
C ARG A 17 -24.83 -6.17 -10.71
N ASN A 18 -24.91 -5.43 -11.81
CA ASN A 18 -23.79 -5.12 -12.67
C ASN A 18 -23.51 -3.63 -12.63
N ARG A 19 -22.24 -3.27 -12.45
CA ARG A 19 -21.74 -1.89 -12.53
C ARG A 19 -20.75 -1.81 -13.68
N ASN A 20 -21.12 -1.12 -14.74
CA ASN A 20 -20.31 -0.99 -15.95
C ASN A 20 -19.63 0.36 -16.03
N SER A 21 -18.58 0.44 -16.85
CA SER A 21 -17.85 1.68 -17.15
C SER A 21 -17.36 2.39 -15.89
N LEU A 22 -16.80 1.62 -14.95
CA LEU A 22 -16.20 2.14 -13.74
C LEU A 22 -14.82 2.72 -14.04
N PRO A 23 -14.45 3.88 -13.46
CA PRO A 23 -13.10 4.42 -13.56
C PRO A 23 -12.10 3.55 -12.79
N ILE A 24 -10.84 3.62 -13.17
CA ILE A 24 -9.76 3.06 -12.36
C ILE A 24 -9.74 3.80 -11.01
N PRO A 25 -9.59 3.10 -9.87
CA PRO A 25 -9.48 3.75 -8.57
C PRO A 25 -8.31 4.75 -8.53
N ALA A 26 -8.48 5.85 -7.80
CA ALA A 26 -7.42 6.85 -7.62
C ALA A 26 -6.21 6.30 -6.87
N LEU A 27 -6.42 5.34 -5.97
CA LEU A 27 -5.36 4.67 -5.24
C LEU A 27 -4.45 3.88 -6.18
N ARG A 28 -3.15 4.05 -6.02
CA ARG A 28 -2.14 3.45 -6.89
C ARG A 28 -1.85 1.99 -6.53
N GLY A 29 -1.61 1.18 -7.55
CA GLY A 29 -1.24 -0.24 -7.42
C GLY A 29 -2.27 -1.18 -8.06
N GLY A 30 -1.79 -2.21 -8.77
CA GLY A 30 -2.66 -3.15 -9.49
C GLY A 30 -3.65 -3.92 -8.59
N TYR A 31 -3.29 -4.11 -7.31
CA TYR A 31 -4.16 -4.74 -6.30
C TYR A 31 -5.36 -3.87 -5.89
N GLN A 32 -5.35 -2.58 -6.20
CA GLN A 32 -6.45 -1.67 -5.86
C GLN A 32 -7.74 -1.96 -6.62
N LEU A 33 -7.66 -2.59 -7.78
CA LEU A 33 -8.87 -3.09 -8.45
C LEU A 33 -9.56 -4.18 -7.63
N GLY A 34 -8.79 -5.09 -7.02
CA GLY A 34 -9.31 -6.10 -6.10
C GLY A 34 -9.94 -5.48 -4.84
N ASN A 35 -9.25 -4.51 -4.23
CA ASN A 35 -9.76 -3.77 -3.08
C ASN A 35 -11.07 -3.02 -3.42
N ALA A 36 -11.11 -2.36 -4.56
CA ALA A 36 -12.31 -1.69 -5.05
C ALA A 36 -13.46 -2.68 -5.31
N ALA A 37 -13.17 -3.87 -5.85
CA ALA A 37 -14.18 -4.90 -6.02
C ALA A 37 -14.74 -5.39 -4.67
N CYS A 38 -13.90 -5.59 -3.66
CA CYS A 38 -14.34 -5.93 -2.31
C CYS A 38 -15.21 -4.81 -1.69
N ALA A 39 -14.79 -3.54 -1.82
CA ALA A 39 -15.57 -2.40 -1.35
C ALA A 39 -16.94 -2.32 -2.04
N LEU A 40 -16.98 -2.52 -3.36
CA LEU A 40 -18.23 -2.56 -4.11
C LEU A 40 -19.12 -3.72 -3.68
N ALA A 41 -18.56 -4.90 -3.39
CA ALA A 41 -19.35 -6.01 -2.86
C ALA A 41 -20.02 -5.64 -1.54
N VAL A 42 -19.33 -4.96 -0.64
CA VAL A 42 -19.93 -4.45 0.62
C VAL A 42 -21.05 -3.42 0.32
N VAL A 43 -20.82 -2.50 -0.61
CA VAL A 43 -21.86 -1.52 -1.03
C VAL A 43 -23.10 -2.23 -1.57
N GLU A 44 -22.94 -3.28 -2.40
CA GLU A 44 -24.08 -4.03 -2.92
C GLU A 44 -24.80 -4.83 -1.83
N CYS A 45 -24.08 -5.38 -0.86
CA CYS A 45 -24.66 -6.05 0.31
C CYS A 45 -25.51 -5.09 1.16
N LEU A 46 -25.10 -3.84 1.25
CA LEU A 46 -25.77 -2.80 2.05
C LEU A 46 -26.79 -1.98 1.25
N PHE A 47 -27.02 -2.29 -0.02
CA PHE A 47 -27.79 -1.44 -0.94
C PHE A 47 -29.20 -1.10 -0.45
N GLU A 48 -29.91 -2.04 0.19
CA GLU A 48 -31.25 -1.81 0.73
C GLU A 48 -31.27 -0.76 1.86
N ARG A 49 -30.15 -0.64 2.59
CA ARG A 49 -30.02 0.30 3.71
C ARG A 49 -29.32 1.60 3.32
N LEU A 50 -28.37 1.49 2.41
CA LEU A 50 -27.49 2.58 1.96
C LEU A 50 -27.38 2.52 0.41
N PRO A 51 -28.43 2.92 -0.31
CA PRO A 51 -28.42 2.88 -1.76
C PRO A 51 -27.37 3.83 -2.32
N ALA A 52 -26.48 3.30 -3.18
CA ALA A 52 -25.48 4.08 -3.89
C ALA A 52 -25.74 4.04 -5.41
N ASP A 53 -25.95 5.20 -6.01
CA ASP A 53 -26.06 5.33 -7.45
C ASP A 53 -24.69 5.18 -8.14
N ILE A 54 -24.68 5.01 -9.45
CA ILE A 54 -23.46 4.85 -10.23
C ILE A 54 -22.55 6.10 -10.16
N GLY A 55 -23.14 7.27 -10.00
CA GLY A 55 -22.39 8.53 -9.87
C GLY A 55 -21.66 8.59 -8.53
N ALA A 56 -22.31 8.21 -7.43
CA ALA A 56 -21.68 8.12 -6.10
C ALA A 56 -20.52 7.11 -6.11
N ILE A 57 -20.72 5.94 -6.71
CA ILE A 57 -19.67 4.93 -6.86
C ILE A 57 -18.48 5.47 -7.64
N LYS A 58 -18.72 6.12 -8.78
CA LYS A 58 -17.65 6.71 -9.59
C LYS A 58 -16.87 7.79 -8.83
N ARG A 59 -17.57 8.68 -8.12
CA ARG A 59 -16.94 9.70 -7.26
C ARG A 59 -16.12 9.07 -6.15
N GLY A 60 -16.63 8.04 -5.48
CA GLY A 60 -15.91 7.31 -4.44
C GLY A 60 -14.63 6.66 -4.95
N LEU A 61 -14.66 6.02 -6.12
CA LEU A 61 -13.48 5.41 -6.74
C LEU A 61 -12.41 6.44 -7.12
N LEU A 62 -12.82 7.61 -7.65
CA LEU A 62 -11.92 8.68 -8.07
C LEU A 62 -11.44 9.55 -6.91
N GLY A 63 -12.21 9.66 -5.84
CA GLY A 63 -11.88 10.46 -4.66
C GLY A 63 -11.32 9.67 -3.49
N ALA A 64 -11.08 8.36 -3.65
CA ALA A 64 -10.52 7.55 -2.58
C ALA A 64 -9.07 7.97 -2.30
N GLU A 65 -8.80 8.34 -1.06
CA GLU A 65 -7.47 8.67 -0.56
C GLU A 65 -7.14 7.76 0.62
N ASN A 66 -5.89 7.32 0.68
CA ASN A 66 -5.37 6.58 1.83
C ASN A 66 -3.94 7.05 2.10
N PRO A 67 -3.76 8.00 3.04
CA PRO A 67 -2.45 8.52 3.38
C PRO A 67 -1.47 7.40 3.77
N GLY A 68 -0.25 7.46 3.22
CA GLY A 68 0.77 6.45 3.47
C GLY A 68 0.61 5.13 2.71
N LEU A 69 -0.34 5.01 1.79
CA LEU A 69 -0.45 3.84 0.91
C LEU A 69 0.08 4.19 -0.49
N PHE A 70 1.38 4.02 -0.71
CA PHE A 70 2.10 4.43 -1.91
C PHE A 70 1.73 5.86 -2.35
N GLN A 71 1.69 6.76 -1.38
CA GLN A 71 1.34 8.14 -1.59
C GLN A 71 2.52 8.88 -2.23
N VAL A 72 2.35 9.30 -3.47
CA VAL A 72 3.37 10.05 -4.21
C VAL A 72 3.17 11.55 -3.98
N LEU A 73 4.15 12.18 -3.35
CA LEU A 73 4.21 13.63 -3.16
C LEU A 73 5.07 14.22 -4.28
N PRO A 74 4.52 15.15 -5.08
CA PRO A 74 5.27 15.79 -6.13
C PRO A 74 6.36 16.68 -5.54
N GLY A 75 7.51 16.73 -6.22
CA GLY A 75 8.65 17.55 -5.77
C GLY A 75 9.94 17.16 -6.46
N ARG A 76 11.03 17.77 -6.04
CA ARG A 76 12.41 17.39 -6.41
C ARG A 76 13.25 17.34 -5.15
N PRO A 77 13.51 16.14 -4.64
CA PRO A 77 13.13 14.82 -5.18
C PRO A 77 11.64 14.52 -5.06
N ILE A 78 11.14 13.56 -5.86
CA ILE A 78 9.82 12.95 -5.65
C ILE A 78 9.89 12.14 -4.35
N THR A 79 8.91 12.32 -3.47
CA THR A 79 8.80 11.57 -2.22
C THR A 79 7.64 10.57 -2.29
N VAL A 80 7.85 9.37 -1.81
CA VAL A 80 6.81 8.34 -1.69
C VAL A 80 6.66 7.98 -0.22
N TRP A 81 5.45 8.06 0.30
CA TRP A 81 5.12 7.55 1.63
C TRP A 81 4.41 6.21 1.53
N ASP A 82 4.94 5.23 2.24
CA ASP A 82 4.33 3.91 2.29
C ASP A 82 4.46 3.29 3.69
N VAL A 83 3.39 2.68 4.17
CA VAL A 83 3.30 2.07 5.49
C VAL A 83 3.49 0.55 5.47
N SER A 84 4.06 0.00 4.42
CA SER A 84 4.33 -1.43 4.31
C SER A 84 5.23 -1.91 5.44
N HIS A 85 4.74 -2.84 6.23
CA HIS A 85 5.40 -3.33 7.43
C HIS A 85 5.36 -4.87 7.57
N ASN A 86 5.03 -5.56 6.49
CA ASN A 86 5.02 -7.02 6.39
C ASN A 86 5.37 -7.47 4.96
N PRO A 87 5.78 -8.73 4.76
CA PRO A 87 6.21 -9.22 3.45
C PRO A 87 5.16 -9.10 2.34
N HIS A 88 3.88 -9.23 2.67
CA HIS A 88 2.81 -9.09 1.69
C HIS A 88 2.74 -7.66 1.15
N ALA A 89 2.72 -6.67 2.05
CA ALA A 89 2.71 -5.26 1.69
C ALA A 89 4.02 -4.84 0.99
N ALA A 90 5.18 -5.34 1.46
CA ALA A 90 6.47 -5.10 0.82
C ALA A 90 6.51 -5.57 -0.65
N ARG A 91 5.87 -6.70 -1.00
CA ARG A 91 5.73 -7.13 -2.40
C ARG A 91 4.89 -6.16 -3.23
N ALA A 92 3.85 -5.56 -2.64
CA ALA A 92 3.03 -4.56 -3.31
C ALA A 92 3.82 -3.26 -3.51
N LEU A 93 4.55 -2.79 -2.48
CA LEU A 93 5.46 -1.66 -2.55
C LEU A 93 6.51 -1.86 -3.65
N ARG A 94 7.21 -2.99 -3.65
CA ARG A 94 8.21 -3.32 -4.68
C ARG A 94 7.65 -3.23 -6.09
N ARG A 95 6.48 -3.82 -6.33
CA ARG A 95 5.81 -3.73 -7.65
C ARG A 95 5.48 -2.29 -8.04
N SER A 96 5.03 -1.48 -7.08
CA SER A 96 4.71 -0.08 -7.32
C SER A 96 5.96 0.75 -7.60
N LEU A 97 7.09 0.49 -6.90
CA LEU A 97 8.38 1.14 -7.13
C LEU A 97 8.96 0.81 -8.51
N ILE A 98 8.84 -0.44 -8.97
CA ILE A 98 9.30 -0.86 -10.32
C ILE A 98 8.52 -0.11 -11.42
N ASN A 99 7.24 0.14 -11.21
CA ASN A 99 6.38 0.86 -12.15
C ASN A 99 6.43 2.40 -11.99
N LEU A 100 7.16 2.91 -11.00
CA LEU A 100 7.41 4.33 -10.86
C LEU A 100 8.43 4.77 -11.92
N MET A 101 8.40 6.07 -12.28
CA MET A 101 9.34 6.64 -13.23
C MET A 101 10.79 6.32 -12.83
N PHE A 102 11.66 6.22 -13.83
CA PHE A 102 13.10 6.05 -13.62
C PHE A 102 13.65 7.13 -12.68
N ALA A 103 14.50 6.73 -11.75
CA ALA A 103 15.26 7.60 -10.87
C ALA A 103 16.71 7.14 -10.89
N GLU A 104 17.64 8.08 -11.01
CA GLU A 104 19.10 7.80 -10.97
C GLU A 104 19.51 7.24 -9.60
N LYS A 105 18.84 7.68 -8.55
CA LYS A 105 19.09 7.26 -7.18
C LYS A 105 17.77 7.17 -6.41
N ARG A 106 17.64 6.12 -5.60
CA ARG A 106 16.52 5.93 -4.67
C ARG A 106 17.05 5.81 -3.25
N THR A 107 16.57 6.65 -2.37
CA THR A 107 16.90 6.63 -0.95
C THR A 107 15.68 6.17 -0.16
N ALA A 108 15.86 5.13 0.67
CA ALA A 108 14.86 4.74 1.66
C ALA A 108 15.06 5.54 2.94
N VAL A 109 14.00 6.18 3.45
CA VAL A 109 13.94 6.61 4.85
C VAL A 109 13.12 5.55 5.58
N PHE A 110 13.76 4.77 6.46
CA PHE A 110 13.18 3.53 6.95
C PHE A 110 13.21 3.44 8.47
N SER A 111 12.09 3.01 9.01
CA SER A 111 11.96 2.52 10.36
C SER A 111 10.85 1.47 10.43
N ILE A 112 10.89 0.62 11.46
CA ILE A 112 9.89 -0.44 11.64
C ILE A 112 9.75 -0.78 13.12
N LEU A 113 8.59 -1.31 13.49
CA LEU A 113 8.36 -1.82 14.85
C LEU A 113 9.05 -3.18 15.04
N ALA A 114 9.56 -3.43 16.24
CA ALA A 114 10.33 -4.64 16.56
C ALA A 114 9.54 -5.95 16.49
N ASP A 115 8.21 -5.87 16.55
CA ASP A 115 7.30 -7.02 16.44
C ASP A 115 6.94 -7.40 14.99
N LYS A 116 7.53 -6.72 13.99
CA LYS A 116 7.28 -6.99 12.57
C LYS A 116 8.33 -7.91 11.97
N ASP A 117 7.96 -8.57 10.89
CA ASP A 117 8.85 -9.42 10.10
C ASP A 117 9.77 -8.54 9.22
N ILE A 118 10.79 -7.94 9.86
CA ILE A 118 11.76 -7.08 9.19
C ILE A 118 12.56 -7.86 8.14
N ASP A 119 12.96 -9.10 8.43
CA ASP A 119 13.77 -9.90 7.53
C ASP A 119 13.01 -10.17 6.23
N GLY A 120 11.74 -10.59 6.33
CA GLY A 120 10.89 -10.78 5.17
C GLY A 120 10.57 -9.49 4.40
N VAL A 121 10.56 -8.32 5.06
CA VAL A 121 10.43 -7.02 4.38
C VAL A 121 11.70 -6.68 3.62
N LEU A 122 12.87 -6.74 4.27
CA LEU A 122 14.17 -6.37 3.68
C LEU A 122 14.52 -7.26 2.48
N ASP A 123 14.31 -8.56 2.57
CA ASP A 123 14.54 -9.49 1.44
C ASP A 123 13.77 -9.12 0.17
N ILE A 124 12.62 -8.47 0.32
CA ILE A 124 11.79 -8.09 -0.81
C ILE A 124 12.20 -6.74 -1.40
N VAL A 125 12.61 -5.77 -0.56
CA VAL A 125 12.76 -4.38 -1.02
C VAL A 125 14.19 -3.90 -1.08
N LYS A 126 15.19 -4.62 -0.53
CA LYS A 126 16.59 -4.17 -0.44
C LYS A 126 17.18 -3.72 -1.78
N ASP A 127 16.88 -4.45 -2.85
CA ASP A 127 17.39 -4.16 -4.21
C ASP A 127 16.69 -2.96 -4.88
N GLN A 128 15.74 -2.32 -4.23
CA GLN A 128 15.00 -1.18 -4.77
C GLN A 128 15.61 0.16 -4.40
N PHE A 129 16.61 0.18 -3.50
CA PHE A 129 17.19 1.39 -2.95
C PHE A 129 18.71 1.36 -3.00
N ASP A 130 19.31 2.51 -3.31
CA ASP A 130 20.76 2.71 -3.40
C ASP A 130 21.35 3.18 -2.06
N GLU A 131 20.53 3.77 -1.20
CA GLU A 131 20.95 4.32 0.09
C GLU A 131 19.80 4.20 1.11
N TRP A 132 20.16 3.94 2.36
CA TRP A 132 19.21 3.79 3.46
C TRP A 132 19.50 4.80 4.55
N HIS A 133 18.49 5.58 4.87
CA HIS A 133 18.47 6.50 6.01
C HIS A 133 17.54 5.90 7.06
N ILE A 134 18.07 5.63 8.24
CA ILE A 134 17.30 5.04 9.33
C ILE A 134 17.21 6.00 10.51
N ALA A 135 16.05 6.03 11.13
CA ALA A 135 15.80 6.70 12.39
C ALA A 135 14.94 5.80 13.29
N PRO A 136 15.28 5.63 14.56
CA PRO A 136 14.43 4.88 15.48
C PRO A 136 13.08 5.59 15.68
N LEU A 137 12.03 4.81 15.91
CA LEU A 137 10.75 5.36 16.34
C LEU A 137 10.73 5.47 17.86
N ASP A 138 10.51 6.66 18.39
CA ASP A 138 10.35 6.88 19.83
C ASP A 138 8.97 6.41 20.33
N VAL A 139 8.78 5.11 20.29
CA VAL A 139 7.58 4.42 20.77
C VAL A 139 7.96 3.10 21.44
N PRO A 140 7.16 2.57 22.39
CA PRO A 140 7.52 1.37 23.17
C PRO A 140 7.88 0.13 22.37
N ARG A 141 7.41 0.03 21.11
CA ARG A 141 7.70 -1.08 20.18
C ARG A 141 8.62 -0.67 19.03
N GLY A 142 9.20 0.53 19.09
CA GLY A 142 10.16 0.98 18.10
C GLY A 142 11.42 0.11 18.11
N MET A 143 11.98 -0.18 16.94
CA MET A 143 13.29 -0.83 16.86
C MET A 143 14.38 0.22 17.06
N THR A 144 15.41 -0.11 17.85
CA THR A 144 16.54 0.82 18.08
C THR A 144 17.39 0.98 16.82
N ALA A 145 18.14 2.07 16.75
CA ALA A 145 19.03 2.33 15.61
C ALA A 145 20.06 1.21 15.43
N GLU A 146 20.66 0.71 16.52
CA GLU A 146 21.66 -0.39 16.48
C GLU A 146 21.03 -1.69 15.96
N ALA A 147 19.80 -1.98 16.37
CA ALA A 147 19.08 -3.16 15.90
C ALA A 147 18.73 -3.05 14.40
N LEU A 148 18.33 -1.85 13.93
CA LEU A 148 18.08 -1.58 12.52
C LEU A 148 19.35 -1.72 11.69
N VAL A 149 20.47 -1.11 12.12
CA VAL A 149 21.79 -1.22 11.43
C VAL A 149 22.20 -2.68 11.31
N ARG A 150 22.11 -3.44 12.41
CA ARG A 150 22.46 -4.87 12.39
C ARG A 150 21.60 -5.64 11.38
N LYS A 151 20.29 -5.43 11.38
CA LYS A 151 19.39 -6.08 10.43
C LYS A 151 19.68 -5.75 8.97
N LEU A 152 19.94 -4.48 8.67
CA LEU A 152 20.34 -4.07 7.33
C LEU A 152 21.66 -4.73 6.89
N SER A 153 22.65 -4.77 7.78
CA SER A 153 23.94 -5.43 7.51
C SER A 153 23.77 -6.94 7.29
N GLU A 154 22.95 -7.64 8.07
CA GLU A 154 22.62 -9.07 7.88
C GLU A 154 22.04 -9.34 6.48
N HIS A 155 21.37 -8.36 5.87
CA HIS A 155 20.82 -8.42 4.51
C HIS A 155 21.74 -7.85 3.42
N GLY A 156 23.02 -7.54 3.75
CA GLY A 156 24.02 -7.03 2.81
C GLY A 156 23.79 -5.56 2.41
N ILE A 157 23.07 -4.79 3.21
CA ILE A 157 22.85 -3.35 2.99
C ILE A 157 23.91 -2.58 3.76
N GLU A 158 24.89 -2.03 3.03
CA GLU A 158 26.05 -1.35 3.63
C GLU A 158 25.93 0.18 3.59
N ASN A 159 25.22 0.74 2.61
CA ASN A 159 25.08 2.20 2.45
C ASN A 159 23.95 2.72 3.36
N VAL A 160 24.26 2.84 4.64
CA VAL A 160 23.31 3.20 5.71
C VAL A 160 23.77 4.48 6.41
N LYS A 161 22.84 5.44 6.56
CA LYS A 161 23.00 6.61 7.42
C LYS A 161 22.01 6.54 8.58
N VAL A 162 22.48 6.83 9.78
CA VAL A 162 21.67 6.85 11.00
C VAL A 162 21.33 8.28 11.38
N PHE A 163 20.07 8.52 11.67
CA PHE A 163 19.55 9.79 12.17
C PHE A 163 18.91 9.56 13.54
N GLU A 164 19.04 10.53 14.42
CA GLU A 164 18.45 10.56 15.78
C GLU A 164 17.11 11.32 15.77
#